data_3039479004c79bbde5f1b29edbdbcc12
#
_entry.id   3039479004c79bbde5f1b29edbdbcc12
#
_cell.length_a   1.000
_cell.length_b   1.000
_cell.length_c   1.000
_cell.angle_alpha   90.00
_cell.angle_beta   90.00
_cell.angle_gamma   90.00
#
_symmetry.space_group_name_H-M   'P 1'
#
loop_
_entity.id
_entity.type
_entity.pdbx_description
1 polymer ?
#
loop_
_entity_poly.entity_id
_entity_poly.type
_entity_poly.pdbx_seq_one_letter_code
_entity_poly.pdbx_strand_id
1 'polypeptide(L)'
;MSRLPTVLLLVGLLPALGGLDAVSAGARHATTEVAGELAVARASTSEVRLDGVTVRPRANTRQVVTVNRTSGWHGRVTYWTRTDGQWTKRFRARDGRIGYNGLVRPKRRVQGSGKTPLGTYRLPFSFGTHPQRAAWDPSYRRIRSGDYWVLDNESRHYNRYRNKSRGGFRWWLPASHADSSERLRDYPKQYEFSIVTSFNAAQVRRRGGAIFLHVNGSGATAGCVSAPRWFIKRLMPRLDQDRAPVIAIGS
;
A
#
# COMPACT_ATOMS: atom_id res chain seq x y z
N MET A 1 16.65 1.23 55.30
CA MET A 1 15.52 1.71 56.09
C MET A 1 14.30 1.61 55.19
N SER A 2 13.64 0.48 55.14
CA SER A 2 12.43 0.12 55.91
C SER A 2 11.29 1.11 55.63
N ARG A 3 10.19 0.74 55.01
CA ARG A 3 9.11 -0.18 55.44
C ARG A 3 8.09 -0.44 54.33
N LEU A 4 7.69 -1.68 54.15
CA LEU A 4 6.36 -2.12 53.68
C LEU A 4 5.34 -1.99 54.83
N PRO A 5 4.03 -1.95 54.59
CA PRO A 5 3.10 -2.90 55.20
C PRO A 5 2.13 -3.52 54.19
N THR A 6 1.97 -4.81 54.19
CA THR A 6 1.12 -5.71 54.99
C THR A 6 -0.35 -5.76 54.51
N VAL A 7 -0.68 -6.94 54.02
CA VAL A 7 -1.95 -7.58 53.66
C VAL A 7 -2.95 -7.62 54.82
N LEU A 8 -4.25 -7.52 54.50
CA LEU A 8 -5.30 -8.08 55.35
C LEU A 8 -6.35 -8.83 54.52
N LEU A 9 -6.38 -10.14 54.72
CA LEU A 9 -7.43 -11.07 54.29
C LEU A 9 -8.62 -10.94 55.25
N LEU A 10 -9.86 -10.98 54.73
CA LEU A 10 -11.04 -11.31 55.56
C LEU A 10 -11.88 -12.37 54.86
N VAL A 11 -11.93 -13.52 55.52
CA VAL A 11 -12.78 -14.69 55.26
C VAL A 11 -14.08 -14.47 56.05
N GLY A 12 -15.20 -14.71 55.45
CA GLY A 12 -16.49 -14.67 56.16
C GLY A 12 -17.46 -15.70 55.59
N LEU A 13 -17.82 -16.63 56.46
CA LEU A 13 -18.60 -17.85 56.34
C LEU A 13 -20.05 -17.69 55.88
N LEU A 14 -20.51 -18.77 55.23
CA LEU A 14 -21.93 -19.16 55.02
C LEU A 14 -22.67 -19.45 56.34
N PRO A 15 -24.02 -19.46 56.32
CA PRO A 15 -24.67 -20.74 56.57
C PRO A 15 -25.83 -21.10 55.61
N ALA A 16 -26.05 -22.41 55.55
CA ALA A 16 -27.11 -23.10 54.84
C ALA A 16 -28.36 -23.28 55.73
N LEU A 17 -29.45 -23.65 55.11
CA LEU A 17 -30.62 -24.47 55.54
C LEU A 17 -31.88 -23.82 54.91
N GLY A 18 -32.76 -24.45 54.21
CA GLY A 18 -33.35 -25.76 54.16
C GLY A 18 -34.78 -25.58 53.67
N GLY A 19 -35.23 -26.34 52.73
CA GLY A 19 -36.37 -27.21 52.85
C GLY A 19 -37.62 -26.91 52.03
N LEU A 20 -38.02 -27.90 51.20
CA LEU A 20 -39.34 -28.47 50.92
C LEU A 20 -40.17 -27.90 49.70
N ASP A 21 -40.26 -28.78 48.72
CA ASP A 21 -41.33 -29.25 47.83
C ASP A 21 -42.60 -28.43 47.64
N ALA A 22 -42.90 -28.20 46.35
CA ALA A 22 -44.23 -28.38 45.77
C ALA A 22 -44.18 -28.52 44.22
N VAL A 23 -44.73 -29.61 43.76
CA VAL A 23 -45.00 -29.99 42.37
C VAL A 23 -46.08 -29.12 41.80
N SER A 24 -45.92 -28.59 40.56
CA SER A 24 -47.04 -28.47 39.61
C SER A 24 -46.57 -28.08 38.20
N ALA A 25 -46.89 -28.96 37.30
CA ALA A 25 -47.40 -28.83 35.93
C ALA A 25 -46.88 -27.69 35.03
N GLY A 26 -46.15 -28.07 34.01
CA GLY A 26 -46.43 -27.87 32.59
C GLY A 26 -46.58 -26.43 32.04
N ALA A 27 -45.50 -25.93 31.50
CA ALA A 27 -45.58 -25.12 30.27
C ALA A 27 -44.25 -25.22 29.51
N ARG A 28 -44.25 -25.93 28.41
CA ARG A 28 -43.15 -25.98 27.48
C ARG A 28 -43.10 -24.60 26.76
N HIS A 29 -42.25 -23.73 27.19
CA HIS A 29 -41.87 -22.57 26.41
C HIS A 29 -40.69 -22.99 25.55
N ALA A 30 -40.98 -23.10 24.26
CA ALA A 30 -39.95 -23.20 23.23
C ALA A 30 -39.16 -21.87 23.26
N THR A 31 -37.98 -21.91 23.84
CA THR A 31 -36.98 -20.85 23.64
C THR A 31 -36.43 -21.00 22.22
N THR A 32 -36.97 -20.18 21.32
CA THR A 32 -36.37 -19.97 20.02
C THR A 32 -35.05 -19.23 20.24
N GLU A 33 -33.95 -19.97 20.25
CA GLU A 33 -32.62 -19.36 20.11
C GLU A 33 -32.57 -18.67 18.74
N VAL A 34 -32.71 -17.35 18.73
CA VAL A 34 -32.31 -16.52 17.61
C VAL A 34 -30.78 -16.43 17.67
N ALA A 35 -30.10 -17.42 17.10
CA ALA A 35 -28.71 -17.29 16.76
C ALA A 35 -28.59 -16.20 15.71
N GLY A 36 -28.37 -14.98 16.17
CA GLY A 36 -27.97 -13.86 15.36
C GLY A 36 -26.59 -14.14 14.77
N GLU A 37 -26.56 -14.81 13.62
CA GLU A 37 -25.37 -14.96 12.79
C GLU A 37 -24.97 -13.56 12.31
N LEU A 38 -24.05 -12.95 13.02
CA LEU A 38 -23.32 -11.77 12.54
C LEU A 38 -22.49 -12.22 11.32
N ALA A 39 -23.15 -12.29 10.18
CA ALA A 39 -22.51 -12.36 8.89
C ALA A 39 -21.70 -11.07 8.72
N VAL A 40 -20.43 -11.12 9.13
CA VAL A 40 -19.45 -10.12 8.71
C VAL A 40 -19.42 -10.19 7.18
N ALA A 41 -20.15 -9.29 6.55
CA ALA A 41 -20.14 -9.12 5.11
C ALA A 41 -18.68 -8.82 4.71
N ARG A 42 -17.93 -9.86 4.33
CA ARG A 42 -16.69 -9.71 3.59
C ARG A 42 -17.06 -8.92 2.35
N ALA A 43 -16.69 -7.65 2.33
CA ALA A 43 -16.81 -6.85 1.13
C ALA A 43 -16.12 -7.63 0.00
N SER A 44 -16.91 -8.25 -0.87
CA SER A 44 -16.42 -8.96 -2.03
C SER A 44 -15.70 -7.92 -2.89
N THR A 45 -14.37 -7.92 -2.87
CA THR A 45 -13.56 -7.17 -3.81
C THR A 45 -13.77 -7.84 -5.16
N SER A 46 -14.75 -7.35 -5.94
CA SER A 46 -15.01 -7.87 -7.27
C SER A 46 -13.75 -7.68 -8.11
N GLU A 47 -13.14 -8.78 -8.55
CA GLU A 47 -12.04 -8.72 -9.51
C GLU A 47 -12.57 -8.21 -10.85
N VAL A 48 -11.81 -7.37 -11.52
CA VAL A 48 -12.08 -6.94 -12.89
C VAL A 48 -10.83 -7.11 -13.74
N ARG A 49 -10.99 -7.52 -14.99
CA ARG A 49 -9.89 -7.64 -15.93
C ARG A 49 -9.85 -6.42 -16.86
N LEU A 50 -8.80 -5.60 -16.75
CA LEU A 50 -8.58 -4.41 -17.56
C LEU A 50 -7.25 -4.54 -18.31
N ASP A 51 -7.27 -4.44 -19.63
CA ASP A 51 -6.10 -4.57 -20.50
C ASP A 51 -5.27 -5.85 -20.25
N GLY A 52 -5.93 -6.96 -19.94
CA GLY A 52 -5.28 -8.24 -19.63
C GLY A 52 -4.81 -8.38 -18.17
N VAL A 53 -4.88 -7.32 -17.36
CA VAL A 53 -4.44 -7.33 -15.95
C VAL A 53 -5.62 -7.54 -15.02
N THR A 54 -5.47 -8.44 -14.05
CA THR A 54 -6.43 -8.62 -12.95
C THR A 54 -6.29 -7.47 -11.96
N VAL A 55 -7.35 -6.70 -11.78
CA VAL A 55 -7.45 -5.59 -10.84
C VAL A 55 -8.35 -6.00 -9.68
N ARG A 56 -7.93 -5.73 -8.45
CA ARG A 56 -8.72 -5.93 -7.23
C ARG A 56 -9.09 -4.56 -6.63
N PRO A 57 -10.10 -3.88 -7.21
CA PRO A 57 -10.50 -2.57 -6.73
C PRO A 57 -11.27 -2.68 -5.41
N ARG A 58 -11.23 -1.66 -4.58
CA ARG A 58 -12.16 -1.48 -3.47
C ARG A 58 -13.50 -0.97 -3.98
N ALA A 59 -14.53 -1.02 -3.18
CA ALA A 59 -15.87 -0.55 -3.57
C ALA A 59 -15.88 0.91 -4.06
N ASN A 60 -15.08 1.79 -3.42
CA ASN A 60 -14.94 3.19 -3.77
C ASN A 60 -13.88 3.50 -4.83
N THR A 61 -13.16 2.50 -5.37
CA THR A 61 -12.16 2.71 -6.42
C THR A 61 -12.83 3.15 -7.71
N ARG A 62 -12.43 4.33 -8.21
CA ARG A 62 -12.93 4.92 -9.46
C ARG A 62 -11.80 5.24 -10.45
N GLN A 63 -10.54 5.01 -10.07
CA GLN A 63 -9.36 5.28 -10.90
C GLN A 63 -8.40 4.11 -10.81
N VAL A 64 -7.96 3.61 -11.97
CA VAL A 64 -7.02 2.50 -12.09
C VAL A 64 -5.94 2.84 -13.09
N VAL A 65 -4.69 2.55 -12.76
CA VAL A 65 -3.59 2.43 -13.71
C VAL A 65 -3.27 0.94 -13.85
N THR A 66 -3.42 0.37 -15.04
CA THR A 66 -2.97 -1.00 -15.32
C THR A 66 -1.57 -0.98 -15.92
N VAL A 67 -0.74 -1.93 -15.50
CA VAL A 67 0.59 -2.19 -16.04
C VAL A 67 0.62 -3.64 -16.50
N ASN A 68 0.52 -3.83 -17.81
CA ASN A 68 0.55 -5.15 -18.44
C ASN A 68 1.93 -5.39 -19.05
N ARG A 69 2.69 -6.33 -18.49
CA ARG A 69 3.97 -6.77 -19.08
C ARG A 69 3.71 -7.37 -20.46
N THR A 70 4.49 -6.94 -21.47
CA THR A 70 4.39 -7.44 -22.83
C THR A 70 5.53 -8.40 -23.17
N SER A 71 6.78 -7.98 -22.97
CA SER A 71 7.96 -8.82 -23.18
C SER A 71 9.12 -8.31 -22.33
N GLY A 72 10.01 -9.16 -21.87
CA GLY A 72 11.15 -8.77 -21.06
C GLY A 72 10.75 -7.84 -19.91
N TRP A 73 11.28 -6.62 -19.90
CA TRP A 73 10.96 -5.56 -18.95
C TRP A 73 10.02 -4.48 -19.54
N HIS A 74 9.48 -4.69 -20.74
CA HIS A 74 8.52 -3.79 -21.39
C HIS A 74 7.08 -4.08 -20.95
N GLY A 75 6.24 -3.04 -21.00
CA GLY A 75 4.82 -3.16 -20.68
C GLY A 75 3.97 -2.04 -21.25
N ARG A 76 2.67 -2.24 -21.23
CA ARG A 76 1.66 -1.20 -21.50
C ARG A 76 1.20 -0.61 -20.19
N VAL A 77 1.11 0.71 -20.12
CA VAL A 77 0.55 1.43 -18.98
C VAL A 77 -0.70 2.15 -19.43
N THR A 78 -1.85 1.84 -18.82
CA THR A 78 -3.15 2.39 -19.23
C THR A 78 -3.88 2.99 -18.04
N TYR A 79 -4.41 4.20 -18.20
CA TYR A 79 -5.26 4.85 -17.19
C TYR A 79 -6.73 4.65 -17.50
N TRP A 80 -7.49 4.31 -16.48
CA TRP A 80 -8.91 4.00 -16.50
C TRP A 80 -9.66 4.83 -15.47
N THR A 81 -10.89 5.20 -15.79
CA THR A 81 -11.84 5.76 -14.81
C THR A 81 -13.12 4.96 -14.81
N ARG A 82 -13.79 4.91 -13.65
CA ARG A 82 -15.10 4.28 -13.49
C ARG A 82 -16.17 5.33 -13.26
N THR A 83 -17.23 5.27 -14.07
CA THR A 83 -18.44 6.10 -13.96
C THR A 83 -19.63 5.18 -14.20
N ASP A 84 -20.66 5.26 -13.38
CA ASP A 84 -21.89 4.44 -13.46
C ASP A 84 -21.61 2.94 -13.59
N GLY A 85 -20.65 2.46 -12.80
CA GLY A 85 -20.24 1.06 -12.78
C GLY A 85 -19.31 0.64 -13.93
N GLN A 86 -19.15 1.46 -14.98
CA GLN A 86 -18.42 1.11 -16.19
C GLN A 86 -16.98 1.66 -16.18
N TRP A 87 -16.02 0.82 -16.59
CA TRP A 87 -14.61 1.20 -16.73
C TRP A 87 -14.34 1.72 -18.14
N THR A 88 -13.87 2.96 -18.23
CA THR A 88 -13.51 3.62 -19.49
C THR A 88 -12.00 3.83 -19.55
N LYS A 89 -11.37 3.34 -20.62
CA LYS A 89 -9.96 3.64 -20.94
C LYS A 89 -9.81 5.12 -21.33
N ARG A 90 -8.94 5.84 -20.64
CA ARG A 90 -8.73 7.27 -20.89
C ARG A 90 -7.53 7.54 -21.78
N PHE A 91 -6.39 6.93 -21.47
CA PHE A 91 -5.18 6.98 -22.32
C PHE A 91 -4.22 5.85 -21.99
N ARG A 92 -3.32 5.55 -22.92
CA ARG A 92 -2.37 4.44 -22.85
C ARG A 92 -1.01 4.84 -23.35
N ALA A 93 0.05 4.40 -22.67
CA ALA A 93 1.42 4.36 -23.15
C ALA A 93 1.80 2.91 -23.49
N ARG A 94 2.48 2.71 -24.63
CA ARG A 94 2.99 1.40 -25.04
C ARG A 94 4.43 1.15 -24.60
N ASP A 95 5.19 2.22 -24.29
CA ASP A 95 6.55 2.15 -23.74
C ASP A 95 6.51 2.32 -22.21
N GLY A 96 5.80 1.43 -21.54
CA GLY A 96 5.93 1.25 -20.11
C GLY A 96 7.07 0.29 -19.79
N ARG A 97 7.67 0.41 -18.60
CA ARG A 97 8.80 -0.41 -18.18
C ARG A 97 8.61 -0.89 -16.74
N ILE A 98 9.18 -2.06 -16.47
CA ILE A 98 9.21 -2.70 -15.16
C ILE A 98 10.65 -3.03 -14.78
N GLY A 99 10.82 -3.70 -13.64
CA GLY A 99 12.12 -4.14 -13.15
C GLY A 99 12.89 -5.02 -14.14
N TYR A 100 14.22 -4.85 -14.21
CA TYR A 100 15.10 -5.59 -15.13
C TYR A 100 15.01 -7.12 -14.94
N ASN A 101 14.62 -7.61 -13.77
CA ASN A 101 14.40 -9.02 -13.48
C ASN A 101 12.90 -9.42 -13.53
N GLY A 102 12.05 -8.64 -14.23
CA GLY A 102 10.65 -8.93 -14.49
C GLY A 102 9.73 -8.81 -13.26
N LEU A 103 8.69 -9.65 -13.23
CA LEU A 103 7.63 -9.61 -12.22
C LEU A 103 7.86 -10.67 -11.13
N VAL A 104 7.31 -10.43 -9.93
CA VAL A 104 7.39 -11.38 -8.81
C VAL A 104 6.13 -11.31 -7.94
N ARG A 105 5.70 -12.41 -7.36
CA ARG A 105 4.65 -12.43 -6.33
C ARG A 105 5.07 -11.56 -5.13
N PRO A 106 4.19 -10.72 -4.56
CA PRO A 106 4.56 -9.74 -3.52
C PRO A 106 5.29 -10.34 -2.31
N LYS A 107 4.84 -11.52 -1.86
CA LYS A 107 5.45 -12.23 -0.72
C LYS A 107 6.88 -12.74 -0.99
N ARG A 108 7.24 -12.93 -2.27
CA ARG A 108 8.56 -13.41 -2.71
C ARG A 108 9.50 -12.27 -3.15
N ARG A 109 9.04 -11.03 -3.08
CA ARG A 109 9.89 -9.88 -3.42
C ARG A 109 10.97 -9.69 -2.36
N VAL A 110 12.21 -9.51 -2.81
CA VAL A 110 13.39 -9.21 -1.98
C VAL A 110 13.95 -7.85 -2.38
N GLN A 111 14.42 -7.07 -1.40
CA GLN A 111 15.13 -5.80 -1.62
C GLN A 111 16.32 -5.99 -2.56
N GLY A 112 16.57 -5.06 -3.46
CA GLY A 112 17.67 -5.13 -4.44
C GLY A 112 17.47 -6.14 -5.58
N SER A 113 16.38 -6.93 -5.61
CA SER A 113 16.18 -8.00 -6.60
C SER A 113 15.91 -7.54 -8.03
N GLY A 114 15.69 -6.24 -8.27
CA GLY A 114 15.32 -5.72 -9.60
C GLY A 114 13.98 -6.20 -10.14
N LYS A 115 13.11 -6.77 -9.28
CA LYS A 115 11.81 -7.31 -9.67
C LYS A 115 10.68 -6.38 -9.28
N THR A 116 9.67 -6.23 -10.15
CA THR A 116 8.45 -5.46 -9.88
C THR A 116 7.38 -6.37 -9.26
N PRO A 117 6.76 -5.98 -8.13
CA PRO A 117 5.75 -6.81 -7.48
C PRO A 117 4.43 -6.82 -8.24
N LEU A 118 3.89 -8.01 -8.49
CA LEU A 118 2.54 -8.25 -9.01
C LEU A 118 1.48 -7.77 -8.01
N GLY A 119 0.33 -7.34 -8.48
CA GLY A 119 -0.86 -7.07 -7.65
C GLY A 119 -1.44 -5.68 -7.80
N THR A 120 -2.45 -5.37 -6.99
CA THR A 120 -3.14 -4.07 -6.96
C THR A 120 -2.73 -3.30 -5.72
N TYR A 121 -2.25 -2.06 -5.91
CA TYR A 121 -1.73 -1.18 -4.87
C TYR A 121 -2.41 0.18 -4.93
N ARG A 122 -2.65 0.82 -3.77
CA ARG A 122 -3.10 2.21 -3.73
C ARG A 122 -2.01 3.14 -4.23
N LEU A 123 -2.42 4.33 -4.67
CA LEU A 123 -1.55 5.44 -5.05
C LEU A 123 -1.74 6.58 -4.02
N PRO A 124 -1.11 6.50 -2.84
CA PRO A 124 -1.43 7.36 -1.70
C PRO A 124 -0.99 8.80 -1.83
N PHE A 125 0.07 9.07 -2.59
CA PHE A 125 0.57 10.43 -2.82
C PHE A 125 1.56 10.43 -3.99
N SER A 126 1.96 11.62 -4.40
CA SER A 126 2.94 11.85 -5.45
C SER A 126 4.08 12.75 -4.98
N PHE A 127 5.20 12.70 -5.71
CA PHE A 127 6.33 13.59 -5.49
C PHE A 127 7.02 13.95 -6.81
N GLY A 128 7.88 14.96 -6.81
CA GLY A 128 8.63 15.32 -8.00
C GLY A 128 9.50 16.55 -7.80
N THR A 129 10.12 17.01 -8.89
CA THR A 129 11.06 18.15 -8.83
C THR A 129 10.37 19.51 -8.93
N HIS A 130 9.15 19.57 -9.46
CA HIS A 130 8.39 20.80 -9.63
C HIS A 130 7.78 21.34 -8.33
N PRO A 131 7.49 22.64 -8.24
CA PRO A 131 6.60 23.18 -7.23
C PRO A 131 5.21 22.53 -7.29
N GLN A 132 4.50 22.50 -6.17
CA GLN A 132 3.09 22.12 -6.10
C GLN A 132 2.27 22.96 -7.10
N ARG A 133 1.36 22.32 -7.83
CA ARG A 133 0.38 22.98 -8.70
C ARG A 133 -1.03 22.82 -8.15
N ALA A 134 -1.88 23.81 -8.31
CA ALA A 134 -3.26 23.74 -7.82
C ALA A 134 -4.06 22.55 -8.38
N ALA A 135 -3.78 22.14 -9.63
CA ALA A 135 -4.42 20.99 -10.26
C ALA A 135 -3.90 19.61 -9.75
N TRP A 136 -2.89 19.58 -8.88
CA TRP A 136 -2.36 18.33 -8.33
C TRP A 136 -2.95 18.05 -6.97
N ASP A 137 -3.10 16.76 -6.65
CA ASP A 137 -3.52 16.33 -5.33
C ASP A 137 -2.69 17.01 -4.23
N PRO A 138 -3.32 17.54 -3.16
CA PRO A 138 -2.63 18.22 -2.06
C PRO A 138 -1.56 17.38 -1.36
N SER A 139 -1.61 16.06 -1.49
CA SER A 139 -0.60 15.15 -0.93
C SER A 139 0.73 15.15 -1.69
N TYR A 140 0.86 15.90 -2.80
CA TYR A 140 2.11 16.02 -3.54
C TYR A 140 3.24 16.58 -2.70
N ARG A 141 4.45 16.06 -2.90
CA ARG A 141 5.68 16.49 -2.21
C ARG A 141 6.75 16.90 -3.20
N ARG A 142 7.16 18.16 -3.16
CA ARG A 142 8.34 18.59 -3.90
C ARG A 142 9.60 17.98 -3.30
N ILE A 143 10.46 17.37 -4.11
CA ILE A 143 11.77 16.86 -3.68
C ILE A 143 12.66 18.03 -3.25
N ARG A 144 13.18 17.97 -2.02
CA ARG A 144 14.09 18.94 -1.43
C ARG A 144 15.45 18.30 -1.19
N SER A 145 16.44 19.15 -0.86
CA SER A 145 17.75 18.66 -0.45
C SER A 145 17.61 17.78 0.79
N GLY A 146 18.27 16.61 0.76
CA GLY A 146 18.23 15.65 1.87
C GLY A 146 17.00 14.75 1.91
N ASP A 147 16.14 14.74 0.89
CA ASP A 147 15.02 13.82 0.81
C ASP A 147 15.43 12.44 0.29
N TYR A 148 14.99 11.43 1.02
CA TYR A 148 15.23 10.00 0.75
C TYR A 148 13.95 9.20 0.79
N TRP A 149 13.96 8.07 0.07
CA TRP A 149 13.11 6.95 0.37
C TRP A 149 13.90 5.95 1.18
N VAL A 150 13.49 5.73 2.42
CA VAL A 150 14.25 4.92 3.38
C VAL A 150 14.14 3.43 3.04
N LEU A 151 15.27 2.78 2.79
CA LEU A 151 15.40 1.35 2.55
C LEU A 151 16.31 0.66 3.59
N ASP A 152 16.72 1.39 4.61
CA ASP A 152 17.48 0.90 5.75
C ASP A 152 16.63 -0.03 6.61
N ASN A 153 16.96 -1.32 6.60
CA ASN A 153 16.21 -2.37 7.28
C ASN A 153 16.21 -2.23 8.82
N GLU A 154 17.13 -1.48 9.39
CA GLU A 154 17.18 -1.21 10.83
C GLU A 154 16.34 0.02 11.22
N SER A 155 15.93 0.83 10.25
CA SER A 155 15.16 2.05 10.51
C SER A 155 13.68 1.76 10.75
N ARG A 156 13.08 2.37 11.78
CA ARG A 156 11.61 2.39 11.96
C ARG A 156 10.87 3.11 10.81
N HIS A 157 11.61 3.86 10.01
CA HIS A 157 11.10 4.58 8.84
C HIS A 157 11.28 3.81 7.53
N TYR A 158 11.62 2.53 7.59
CA TYR A 158 11.74 1.66 6.42
C TYR A 158 10.54 1.82 5.48
N ASN A 159 10.81 1.90 4.16
CA ASN A 159 9.83 2.12 3.11
C ASN A 159 8.96 3.39 3.34
N ARG A 160 9.59 4.49 3.73
CA ARG A 160 8.95 5.81 3.91
C ARG A 160 9.77 6.92 3.27
N TYR A 161 9.08 7.96 2.84
CA TYR A 161 9.68 9.24 2.45
C TYR A 161 10.17 9.97 3.71
N ARG A 162 11.43 10.40 3.74
CA ARG A 162 11.99 11.10 4.90
C ARG A 162 13.15 12.00 4.51
N ASN A 163 13.20 13.19 5.11
CA ASN A 163 14.37 14.05 5.00
C ASN A 163 15.45 13.64 6.02
N LYS A 164 16.72 13.62 5.60
CA LYS A 164 17.85 13.24 6.45
C LYS A 164 18.00 14.11 7.72
N SER A 165 17.58 15.39 7.67
CA SER A 165 17.62 16.29 8.82
C SER A 165 16.75 15.82 10.00
N ARG A 166 15.78 14.93 9.74
CA ARG A 166 14.94 14.33 10.77
C ARG A 166 15.54 13.06 11.37
N GLY A 167 16.72 12.61 10.89
CA GLY A 167 17.40 11.40 11.38
C GLY A 167 16.56 10.12 11.33
N GLY A 168 16.99 9.10 12.09
CA GLY A 168 16.29 7.84 12.29
C GLY A 168 16.47 6.82 11.15
N PHE A 169 17.47 7.02 10.29
CA PHE A 169 17.96 6.05 9.30
C PHE A 169 19.41 6.40 8.92
N ARG A 170 20.14 5.42 8.40
CA ARG A 170 21.56 5.54 8.01
C ARG A 170 21.70 6.10 6.60
N TRP A 171 21.43 7.39 6.42
CA TRP A 171 21.45 8.09 5.12
C TRP A 171 22.85 8.18 4.50
N TRP A 172 23.90 7.91 5.27
CA TRP A 172 25.32 7.96 4.86
C TRP A 172 25.83 6.64 4.25
N LEU A 173 25.05 5.57 4.28
CA LEU A 173 25.46 4.30 3.68
C LEU A 173 25.69 4.47 2.17
N PRO A 174 26.79 3.90 1.63
CA PRO A 174 27.10 3.98 0.22
C PRO A 174 26.03 3.23 -0.60
N ALA A 175 25.86 3.63 -1.86
CA ALA A 175 24.83 3.05 -2.75
C ALA A 175 24.98 1.53 -2.95
N SER A 176 26.19 0.99 -2.77
CA SER A 176 26.47 -0.46 -2.84
C SER A 176 26.00 -1.25 -1.61
N HIS A 177 25.69 -0.58 -0.49
CA HIS A 177 25.23 -1.25 0.71
C HIS A 177 23.80 -1.72 0.58
N ALA A 178 23.48 -2.95 1.02
CA ALA A 178 22.13 -3.54 0.90
C ALA A 178 21.01 -2.73 1.59
N ASP A 179 21.36 -1.97 2.64
CA ASP A 179 20.45 -1.09 3.38
C ASP A 179 20.52 0.38 2.94
N SER A 180 21.22 0.68 1.85
CA SER A 180 21.29 2.05 1.34
C SER A 180 19.91 2.57 0.98
N SER A 181 19.60 3.76 1.48
CA SER A 181 18.36 4.46 1.17
C SER A 181 18.47 5.26 -0.12
N GLU A 182 17.40 5.35 -0.87
CA GLU A 182 17.39 6.01 -2.17
C GLU A 182 17.33 7.53 -2.01
N ARG A 183 18.37 8.24 -2.42
CA ARG A 183 18.40 9.70 -2.44
C ARG A 183 17.62 10.21 -3.64
N LEU A 184 16.48 10.87 -3.40
CA LEU A 184 15.52 11.18 -4.49
C LEU A 184 16.04 12.21 -5.49
N ARG A 185 16.97 13.08 -5.09
CA ARG A 185 17.59 14.08 -5.98
C ARG A 185 18.56 13.50 -7.01
N ASP A 186 18.98 12.25 -6.86
CA ASP A 186 19.93 11.62 -7.78
C ASP A 186 19.27 11.22 -9.12
N TYR A 187 17.93 11.24 -9.16
CA TYR A 187 17.13 10.85 -10.33
C TYR A 187 16.23 11.99 -10.84
N PRO A 188 16.77 13.20 -11.16
CA PRO A 188 15.94 14.38 -11.42
C PRO A 188 15.06 14.23 -12.66
N LYS A 189 15.48 13.46 -13.69
CA LYS A 189 14.71 13.19 -14.90
C LYS A 189 13.62 12.15 -14.63
N GLN A 190 13.97 11.04 -13.98
CA GLN A 190 13.03 9.95 -13.68
C GLN A 190 11.99 10.39 -12.64
N TYR A 191 12.41 11.15 -11.64
CA TYR A 191 11.54 11.65 -10.57
C TYR A 191 11.04 13.08 -10.81
N GLU A 192 11.06 13.54 -12.08
CA GLU A 192 10.38 14.79 -12.44
C GLU A 192 8.91 14.74 -12.03
N PHE A 193 8.26 13.61 -12.29
CA PHE A 193 6.90 13.25 -11.86
C PHE A 193 6.90 11.82 -11.35
N SER A 194 6.47 11.61 -10.12
CA SER A 194 6.44 10.28 -9.49
C SER A 194 5.21 10.09 -8.64
N ILE A 195 4.65 8.88 -8.65
CA ILE A 195 3.47 8.50 -7.90
C ILE A 195 3.83 7.27 -7.08
N VAL A 196 3.63 7.35 -5.77
CA VAL A 196 3.98 6.28 -4.83
C VAL A 196 2.94 5.17 -4.87
N THR A 197 3.39 3.92 -4.80
CA THR A 197 2.50 2.78 -4.58
C THR A 197 2.49 2.35 -3.11
N SER A 198 1.38 1.76 -2.67
CA SER A 198 1.29 1.21 -1.30
C SER A 198 1.97 -0.16 -1.15
N PHE A 199 2.83 -0.57 -2.11
CA PHE A 199 3.59 -1.80 -1.95
C PHE A 199 4.38 -1.79 -0.64
N ASN A 200 4.32 -2.88 0.11
CA ASN A 200 4.98 -3.05 1.40
C ASN A 200 4.72 -1.91 2.41
N ALA A 201 3.50 -1.37 2.42
CA ALA A 201 3.11 -0.34 3.38
C ALA A 201 3.19 -0.82 4.84
N ALA A 202 3.13 -2.12 5.09
CA ALA A 202 3.34 -2.75 6.40
C ALA A 202 4.82 -2.80 6.83
N GLN A 203 5.75 -2.27 6.02
CA GLN A 203 7.17 -2.19 6.34
C GLN A 203 7.86 -3.54 6.65
N VAL A 204 7.43 -4.62 6.00
CA VAL A 204 8.09 -5.93 6.14
C VAL A 204 9.54 -5.81 5.67
N ARG A 205 10.48 -5.99 6.60
CA ARG A 205 11.91 -5.84 6.36
C ARG A 205 12.40 -6.77 5.26
N ARG A 206 13.45 -6.36 4.55
CA ARG A 206 14.09 -7.09 3.46
C ARG A 206 13.19 -7.40 2.25
N ARG A 207 11.89 -7.09 2.31
CA ARG A 207 10.97 -7.21 1.17
C ARG A 207 11.21 -6.12 0.12
N GLY A 208 11.88 -5.05 0.49
CA GLY A 208 12.07 -3.86 -0.32
C GLY A 208 10.89 -2.90 -0.29
N GLY A 209 11.08 -1.76 -0.89
CA GLY A 209 10.12 -0.66 -1.01
C GLY A 209 10.45 0.16 -2.24
N ALA A 210 10.20 1.47 -2.18
CA ALA A 210 10.47 2.40 -3.28
C ALA A 210 9.88 1.93 -4.63
N ILE A 211 8.64 1.41 -4.61
CA ILE A 211 7.95 1.04 -5.84
C ILE A 211 7.06 2.21 -6.26
N PHE A 212 7.50 2.91 -7.29
CA PHE A 212 6.85 4.11 -7.83
C PHE A 212 6.38 3.88 -9.26
N LEU A 213 5.45 4.72 -9.72
CA LEU A 213 5.19 4.96 -11.13
C LEU A 213 5.84 6.31 -11.48
N HIS A 214 6.87 6.31 -12.33
CA HIS A 214 7.69 7.48 -12.64
C HIS A 214 8.00 7.62 -14.12
N VAL A 215 8.72 8.68 -14.51
CA VAL A 215 9.12 8.93 -15.90
C VAL A 215 10.19 7.92 -16.35
N ASN A 216 10.12 7.43 -17.57
CA ASN A 216 11.11 6.52 -18.15
C ASN A 216 12.54 7.06 -18.06
N GLY A 217 13.47 6.18 -17.72
CA GLY A 217 14.90 6.35 -17.91
C GLY A 217 15.37 5.82 -19.28
N SER A 218 16.62 5.41 -19.40
CA SER A 218 17.19 4.82 -20.63
C SER A 218 16.82 3.34 -20.82
N GLY A 219 16.57 2.59 -19.74
CA GLY A 219 16.31 1.14 -19.77
C GLY A 219 15.22 0.70 -18.80
N ALA A 220 15.33 -0.54 -18.33
CA ALA A 220 14.50 -1.12 -17.30
C ALA A 220 14.64 -0.38 -15.97
N THR A 221 13.73 -0.63 -15.02
CA THR A 221 13.82 -0.08 -13.66
C THR A 221 14.49 -1.07 -12.69
N ALA A 222 14.81 -0.62 -11.49
CA ALA A 222 15.27 -1.49 -10.39
C ALA A 222 14.11 -2.15 -9.61
N GLY A 223 12.89 -2.12 -10.16
CA GLY A 223 11.68 -2.70 -9.56
C GLY A 223 10.46 -1.78 -9.59
N CYS A 224 10.63 -0.49 -9.87
CA CYS A 224 9.55 0.45 -10.13
C CYS A 224 8.76 0.11 -11.40
N VAL A 225 7.70 0.83 -11.64
CA VAL A 225 7.06 0.98 -12.95
C VAL A 225 7.44 2.35 -13.50
N SER A 226 7.75 2.43 -14.79
CA SER A 226 7.90 3.72 -15.45
C SER A 226 7.09 3.80 -16.74
N ALA A 227 6.82 5.02 -17.19
CA ALA A 227 6.11 5.31 -18.42
C ALA A 227 6.66 6.60 -19.08
N PRO A 228 6.38 6.85 -20.36
CA PRO A 228 6.79 8.08 -21.01
C PRO A 228 6.38 9.32 -20.23
N ARG A 229 7.23 10.35 -20.25
CA ARG A 229 7.01 11.62 -19.53
C ARG A 229 5.61 12.21 -19.74
N TRP A 230 5.12 12.20 -20.99
CA TRP A 230 3.79 12.72 -21.32
C TRP A 230 2.68 12.00 -20.57
N PHE A 231 2.83 10.66 -20.34
CA PHE A 231 1.84 9.86 -19.65
C PHE A 231 1.76 10.27 -18.17
N ILE A 232 2.90 10.33 -17.47
CA ILE A 232 2.94 10.69 -16.05
C ILE A 232 2.49 12.14 -15.85
N LYS A 233 2.99 13.09 -16.68
CA LYS A 233 2.58 14.50 -16.64
C LYS A 233 1.06 14.65 -16.83
N ARG A 234 0.45 13.87 -17.74
CA ARG A 234 -1.00 13.88 -17.99
C ARG A 234 -1.79 13.22 -16.85
N LEU A 235 -1.23 12.21 -16.19
CA LEU A 235 -1.87 11.47 -15.10
C LEU A 235 -1.92 12.28 -13.81
N MET A 236 -0.84 12.98 -13.44
CA MET A 236 -0.70 13.70 -12.18
C MET A 236 -1.91 14.58 -11.80
N PRO A 237 -2.43 15.48 -12.68
CA PRO A 237 -3.57 16.34 -12.33
C PRO A 237 -4.93 15.61 -12.35
N ARG A 238 -4.94 14.33 -12.65
CA ARG A 238 -6.17 13.51 -12.75
C ARG A 238 -6.34 12.55 -11.60
N LEU A 239 -5.26 12.32 -10.84
CA LEU A 239 -5.35 11.50 -9.64
C LEU A 239 -6.06 12.28 -8.54
N ASP A 240 -7.05 11.63 -7.95
CA ASP A 240 -7.93 12.16 -6.94
C ASP A 240 -8.07 11.11 -5.83
N GLN A 241 -7.66 11.44 -4.61
CA GLN A 241 -7.67 10.50 -3.48
C GLN A 241 -9.11 10.11 -3.09
N ASP A 242 -10.10 10.97 -3.29
CA ASP A 242 -11.50 10.67 -3.01
C ASP A 242 -12.06 9.60 -3.97
N ARG A 243 -11.39 9.41 -5.11
CA ARG A 243 -11.68 8.38 -6.09
C ARG A 243 -10.88 7.08 -5.90
N ALA A 244 -10.16 6.98 -4.76
CA ALA A 244 -9.38 5.82 -4.33
C ALA A 244 -8.51 5.21 -5.45
N PRO A 245 -7.54 5.95 -6.01
CA PRO A 245 -6.74 5.52 -7.14
C PRO A 245 -5.86 4.32 -6.78
N VAL A 246 -5.77 3.38 -7.73
CA VAL A 246 -4.90 2.20 -7.60
C VAL A 246 -4.07 1.97 -8.86
N ILE A 247 -2.96 1.26 -8.71
CA ILE A 247 -2.18 0.66 -9.78
C ILE A 247 -2.30 -0.86 -9.70
N ALA A 248 -2.56 -1.52 -10.83
CA ALA A 248 -2.57 -2.97 -10.93
C ALA A 248 -1.47 -3.42 -11.90
N ILE A 249 -0.59 -4.29 -11.42
CA ILE A 249 0.58 -4.78 -12.13
C ILE A 249 0.40 -6.27 -12.41
N GLY A 250 0.50 -6.65 -13.68
CA GLY A 250 0.30 -8.03 -14.12
C GLY A 250 0.85 -8.32 -15.51
N SER A 251 0.48 -9.49 -16.03
CA SER A 251 0.77 -10.00 -17.39
C SER A 251 -0.37 -10.88 -17.86
#